data_d7cd2fac8eadb2f18be4129547278c06
#
_entry.id   d7cd2fac8eadb2f18be4129547278c06
#
_cell.length_a   1.000
_cell.length_b   1.000
_cell.length_c   1.000
_cell.angle_alpha   90.00
_cell.angle_beta   90.00
_cell.angle_gamma   90.00
#
_symmetry.space_group_name_H-M   'P 1'
#
loop_
_entity.id
_entity.type
_entity.pdbx_description
1 polymer ?
#
loop_
_entity_poly.entity_id
_entity_poly.type
_entity_poly.pdbx_seq_one_letter_code
_entity_poly.pdbx_strand_id
1 'polypeptide(L)'
;MTDSVESLERRISQLRTAVREAVLAGATERASALRRDLRQAERDWEHALAEAATEAEAEAGAETVRAGDAGAGRPAQQEAAHAPGSLLPLREQVHEALSLLAVPAAPRLIATVHEAFFGGTFPTVRLTSLKRDEERSFRTAPFARPYYVCAALTADLLAPARGLLAVSTWPMERRVIGSLSPRVDFLTGAIRVAEAIERLPAPVPAARRLLWRFAASIPGAADSTASTNPHEVMQAALAELAVHQVADQATRHAAARRARDQLDDAQQLFGTRIRLAAQARRAQARQSGRDG
;
A
#
# COMPACT_ATOMS: atom_id res chain seq x y z
N MET A 1 18.36 -25.74 -5.17
CA MET A 1 18.00 -25.64 -3.73
C MET A 1 17.51 -24.21 -3.57
N THR A 2 16.21 -24.01 -3.62
CA THR A 2 15.58 -22.71 -3.33
C THR A 2 15.74 -22.45 -1.83
N ASP A 3 16.35 -21.33 -1.48
CA ASP A 3 16.43 -20.90 -0.09
C ASP A 3 15.00 -20.75 0.45
N SER A 4 14.69 -21.33 1.59
CA SER A 4 13.34 -21.21 2.17
C SER A 4 13.04 -19.75 2.52
N VAL A 5 11.78 -19.36 2.44
CA VAL A 5 11.29 -17.99 2.76
C VAL A 5 11.85 -17.53 4.11
N GLU A 6 11.85 -18.40 5.13
CA GLU A 6 12.39 -18.11 6.46
C GLU A 6 13.92 -17.87 6.47
N SER A 7 14.69 -18.55 5.60
CA SER A 7 16.13 -18.33 5.50
C SER A 7 16.45 -16.98 4.89
N LEU A 8 15.66 -16.57 3.90
CA LEU A 8 15.77 -15.26 3.24
C LEU A 8 15.35 -14.12 4.18
N GLU A 9 14.33 -14.30 4.99
CA GLU A 9 13.92 -13.32 6.02
C GLU A 9 15.01 -13.08 7.06
N ARG A 10 15.64 -14.17 7.55
CA ARG A 10 16.77 -14.06 8.47
C ARG A 10 17.95 -13.34 7.83
N ARG A 11 18.26 -13.64 6.57
CA ARG A 11 19.33 -12.97 5.81
C ARG A 11 19.04 -11.48 5.61
N ILE A 12 17.82 -11.10 5.26
CA ILE A 12 17.39 -9.71 5.13
C ILE A 12 17.58 -8.96 6.46
N SER A 13 17.17 -9.57 7.59
CA SER A 13 17.34 -8.98 8.92
C SER A 13 18.80 -8.75 9.29
N GLN A 14 19.67 -9.72 9.01
CA GLN A 14 21.13 -9.61 9.23
C GLN A 14 21.75 -8.50 8.36
N LEU A 15 21.40 -8.45 7.08
CA LEU A 15 21.89 -7.43 6.16
C LEU A 15 21.44 -6.02 6.57
N ARG A 16 20.22 -5.84 7.04
CA ARG A 16 19.74 -4.55 7.57
C ARG A 16 20.53 -4.10 8.78
N THR A 17 20.90 -5.01 9.66
CA THR A 17 21.76 -4.71 10.83
C THR A 17 23.17 -4.34 10.39
N ALA A 18 23.79 -5.12 9.49
CA ALA A 18 25.12 -4.85 8.97
C ALA A 18 25.21 -3.53 8.21
N VAL A 19 24.17 -3.15 7.45
CA VAL A 19 24.09 -1.82 6.80
C VAL A 19 24.11 -0.70 7.84
N ARG A 20 23.35 -0.83 8.93
CA ARG A 20 23.35 0.19 10.00
C ARG A 20 24.72 0.33 10.66
N GLU A 21 25.36 -0.79 10.99
CA GLU A 21 26.70 -0.81 11.58
C GLU A 21 27.75 -0.17 10.65
N ALA A 22 27.72 -0.51 9.35
CA ALA A 22 28.63 0.05 8.36
C ALA A 22 28.44 1.57 8.18
N VAL A 23 27.19 2.07 8.24
CA VAL A 23 26.87 3.50 8.18
C VAL A 23 27.39 4.22 9.43
N LEU A 24 27.16 3.65 10.62
CA LEU A 24 27.63 4.23 11.88
C LEU A 24 29.17 4.26 11.97
N ALA A 25 29.83 3.26 11.38
CA ALA A 25 31.30 3.21 11.28
C ALA A 25 31.89 4.09 10.18
N GLY A 26 31.06 4.82 9.40
CA GLY A 26 31.53 5.65 8.28
C GLY A 26 32.07 4.86 7.08
N ALA A 27 31.86 3.54 7.04
CA ALA A 27 32.39 2.64 6.01
C ALA A 27 31.49 2.67 4.75
N THR A 28 31.57 3.75 3.98
CA THR A 28 30.65 4.06 2.86
C THR A 28 30.62 2.98 1.77
N GLU A 29 31.79 2.47 1.37
CA GLU A 29 31.89 1.42 0.35
C GLU A 29 31.25 0.10 0.83
N ARG A 30 31.54 -0.28 2.09
CA ARG A 30 30.96 -1.46 2.72
C ARG A 30 29.43 -1.34 2.86
N ALA A 31 28.93 -0.16 3.28
CA ALA A 31 27.51 0.12 3.34
C ALA A 31 26.84 0.03 1.97
N SER A 32 27.51 0.49 0.92
CA SER A 32 27.00 0.40 -0.46
C SER A 32 26.96 -1.03 -0.99
N ALA A 33 27.96 -1.85 -0.67
CA ALA A 33 27.98 -3.29 -1.00
C ALA A 33 26.82 -4.02 -0.28
N LEU A 34 26.72 -3.86 1.04
CA LEU A 34 25.65 -4.48 1.83
C LEU A 34 24.23 -4.07 1.39
N ARG A 35 24.05 -2.84 0.92
CA ARG A 35 22.76 -2.41 0.32
C ARG A 35 22.45 -3.11 -1.00
N ARG A 36 23.48 -3.45 -1.82
CA ARG A 36 23.25 -4.26 -3.02
C ARG A 36 22.82 -5.67 -2.66
N ASP A 37 23.49 -6.28 -1.68
CA ASP A 37 23.18 -7.63 -1.19
C ASP A 37 21.77 -7.69 -0.55
N LEU A 38 21.41 -6.66 0.21
CA LEU A 38 20.06 -6.52 0.77
C LEU A 38 18.99 -6.48 -0.33
N ARG A 39 19.19 -5.67 -1.37
CA ARG A 39 18.24 -5.62 -2.49
C ARG A 39 18.15 -6.93 -3.26
N GLN A 40 19.24 -7.69 -3.32
CA GLN A 40 19.22 -9.02 -3.93
C GLN A 40 18.41 -9.99 -3.06
N ALA A 41 18.69 -10.06 -1.77
CA ALA A 41 17.96 -10.93 -0.84
C ALA A 41 16.45 -10.59 -0.78
N GLU A 42 16.07 -9.31 -0.90
CA GLU A 42 14.67 -8.89 -0.98
C GLU A 42 13.99 -9.36 -2.29
N ARG A 43 14.71 -9.36 -3.43
CA ARG A 43 14.18 -9.93 -4.69
C ARG A 43 14.03 -11.44 -4.63
N ASP A 44 15.01 -12.13 -4.08
CA ASP A 44 15.01 -13.58 -3.95
C ASP A 44 13.85 -14.03 -3.02
N TRP A 45 13.60 -13.26 -1.97
CA TRP A 45 12.46 -13.48 -1.07
C TRP A 45 11.11 -13.23 -1.75
N GLU A 46 10.99 -12.15 -2.54
CA GLU A 46 9.78 -11.89 -3.33
C GLU A 46 9.50 -13.02 -4.34
N HIS A 47 10.55 -13.59 -4.94
CA HIS A 47 10.45 -14.70 -5.87
C HIS A 47 10.04 -16.00 -5.16
N ALA A 48 10.68 -16.33 -4.05
CA ALA A 48 10.34 -17.51 -3.24
C ALA A 48 8.89 -17.46 -2.70
N LEU A 49 8.40 -16.28 -2.34
CA LEU A 49 6.99 -16.10 -1.96
C LEU A 49 6.04 -16.31 -3.14
N ALA A 50 6.42 -15.86 -4.34
CA ALA A 50 5.61 -16.08 -5.54
C ALA A 50 5.58 -17.56 -5.94
N GLU A 51 6.69 -18.27 -5.81
CA GLU A 51 6.77 -19.73 -6.05
C GLU A 51 5.92 -20.49 -5.03
N ALA A 52 6.07 -20.20 -3.73
CA ALA A 52 5.26 -20.82 -2.69
C ALA A 52 3.75 -20.58 -2.87
N ALA A 53 3.36 -19.41 -3.38
CA ALA A 53 1.96 -19.09 -3.67
C ALA A 53 1.44 -19.92 -4.87
N THR A 54 2.28 -20.14 -5.90
CA THR A 54 1.89 -20.97 -7.06
C THR A 54 1.84 -22.46 -6.71
N GLU A 55 2.72 -22.94 -5.84
CA GLU A 55 2.69 -24.31 -5.33
C GLU A 55 1.44 -24.59 -4.49
N ALA A 56 1.07 -23.65 -3.59
CA ALA A 56 -0.14 -23.74 -2.79
C ALA A 56 -1.43 -23.69 -3.66
N GLU A 57 -1.43 -22.94 -4.76
CA GLU A 57 -2.54 -22.91 -5.72
C GLU A 57 -2.62 -24.22 -6.53
N ALA A 58 -1.48 -24.84 -6.86
CA ALA A 58 -1.43 -26.13 -7.56
C ALA A 58 -1.89 -27.28 -6.65
N GLU A 59 -1.54 -27.28 -5.37
CA GLU A 59 -2.00 -28.28 -4.40
C GLU A 59 -3.50 -28.15 -4.12
N ALA A 60 -4.02 -26.93 -3.98
CA ALA A 60 -5.47 -26.69 -3.82
C ALA A 60 -6.27 -27.09 -5.07
N GLY A 61 -5.68 -26.91 -6.26
CA GLY A 61 -6.27 -27.36 -7.54
C GLY A 61 -6.28 -28.87 -7.70
N ALA A 62 -5.29 -29.60 -7.19
CA ALA A 62 -5.20 -31.05 -7.24
C ALA A 62 -6.19 -31.75 -6.28
N GLU A 63 -6.52 -31.11 -5.16
CA GLU A 63 -7.49 -31.63 -4.19
C GLU A 63 -8.93 -31.50 -4.70
N THR A 64 -9.25 -30.44 -5.47
CA THR A 64 -10.56 -30.25 -6.11
C THR A 64 -10.82 -31.19 -7.28
N VAL A 65 -9.79 -31.65 -8.00
CA VAL A 65 -9.90 -32.61 -9.12
C VAL A 65 -10.24 -34.03 -8.62
N ARG A 66 -9.91 -34.38 -7.38
CA ARG A 66 -10.24 -35.69 -6.78
C ARG A 66 -11.67 -35.81 -6.27
N ALA A 67 -12.41 -34.72 -6.19
CA ALA A 67 -13.76 -34.69 -5.61
C ALA A 67 -14.91 -34.50 -6.64
N GLY A 68 -14.64 -34.48 -7.95
CA GLY A 68 -15.69 -34.11 -8.90
C GLY A 68 -15.60 -34.74 -10.28
N ASP A 69 -15.89 -36.07 -10.37
CA ASP A 69 -16.34 -36.65 -11.63
C ASP A 69 -17.87 -36.64 -11.65
N ALA A 70 -18.49 -35.65 -12.31
CA ALA A 70 -19.74 -35.68 -13.06
C ALA A 70 -20.21 -34.25 -13.46
N GLY A 71 -20.35 -33.97 -14.76
CA GLY A 71 -21.23 -32.92 -15.27
C GLY A 71 -20.63 -31.90 -16.23
N ALA A 72 -20.71 -32.21 -17.54
CA ALA A 72 -20.38 -31.30 -18.64
C ALA A 72 -21.27 -30.06 -18.72
N GLY A 73 -20.65 -28.90 -19.05
CA GLY A 73 -21.42 -27.80 -19.62
C GLY A 73 -20.86 -26.40 -19.47
N ARG A 74 -20.26 -25.86 -20.54
CA ARG A 74 -20.05 -24.47 -20.98
C ARG A 74 -19.02 -23.59 -20.25
N PRO A 75 -18.19 -22.85 -21.01
CA PRO A 75 -17.22 -21.90 -20.46
C PRO A 75 -17.92 -20.58 -20.12
N ALA A 76 -18.18 -20.37 -18.85
CA ALA A 76 -18.51 -19.08 -18.28
C ALA A 76 -17.22 -18.51 -17.65
N GLN A 77 -17.03 -17.23 -17.86
CA GLN A 77 -15.97 -16.37 -17.36
C GLN A 77 -15.43 -16.82 -16.00
N GLN A 78 -14.11 -17.07 -15.94
CA GLN A 78 -13.40 -17.38 -14.70
C GLN A 78 -13.51 -16.20 -13.72
N GLU A 79 -14.56 -16.20 -12.91
CA GLU A 79 -14.59 -15.51 -11.63
C GLU A 79 -13.64 -16.25 -10.70
N ALA A 80 -12.52 -15.59 -10.40
CA ALA A 80 -11.49 -16.11 -9.52
C ALA A 80 -12.10 -16.56 -8.18
N ALA A 81 -11.87 -17.81 -7.83
CA ALA A 81 -12.32 -18.45 -6.60
C ALA A 81 -12.03 -17.60 -5.38
N HIS A 82 -13.07 -17.29 -4.60
CA HIS A 82 -13.00 -16.57 -3.33
C HIS A 82 -12.44 -17.50 -2.26
N ALA A 83 -11.48 -17.02 -1.49
CA ALA A 83 -11.06 -17.68 -0.25
C ALA A 83 -12.26 -17.81 0.71
N PRO A 84 -12.38 -18.92 1.48
CA PRO A 84 -13.49 -19.10 2.41
C PRO A 84 -13.41 -18.02 3.50
N GLY A 85 -14.33 -17.04 3.44
CA GLY A 85 -14.44 -15.99 4.46
C GLY A 85 -15.02 -14.65 4.02
N SER A 86 -14.94 -14.26 2.76
CA SER A 86 -15.59 -13.03 2.29
C SER A 86 -16.32 -13.26 0.98
N LEU A 87 -17.64 -13.00 0.99
CA LEU A 87 -18.50 -13.03 -0.20
C LEU A 87 -18.31 -11.77 -1.08
N LEU A 88 -17.55 -10.78 -0.60
CA LEU A 88 -17.34 -9.53 -1.31
C LEU A 88 -16.21 -9.65 -2.34
N PRO A 89 -16.37 -9.06 -3.54
CA PRO A 89 -15.29 -8.93 -4.51
C PRO A 89 -14.05 -8.23 -3.91
N LEU A 90 -12.84 -8.62 -4.34
CA LEU A 90 -11.58 -8.04 -3.83
C LEU A 90 -11.57 -6.51 -3.86
N ARG A 91 -12.14 -5.90 -4.90
CA ARG A 91 -12.24 -4.44 -5.02
C ARG A 91 -13.01 -3.82 -3.85
N GLU A 92 -14.13 -4.42 -3.46
CA GLU A 92 -14.95 -3.94 -2.33
C GLU A 92 -14.19 -4.07 -1.01
N GLN A 93 -13.51 -5.19 -0.78
CA GLN A 93 -12.68 -5.41 0.40
C GLN A 93 -11.55 -4.35 0.50
N VAL A 94 -10.91 -4.02 -0.61
CA VAL A 94 -9.90 -2.96 -0.68
C VAL A 94 -10.51 -1.58 -0.42
N HIS A 95 -11.70 -1.33 -0.97
CA HIS A 95 -12.42 -0.07 -0.76
C HIS A 95 -12.83 0.13 0.70
N GLU A 96 -13.33 -0.91 1.37
CA GLU A 96 -13.66 -0.87 2.81
C GLU A 96 -12.44 -0.51 3.66
N ALA A 97 -11.32 -1.20 3.45
CA ALA A 97 -10.09 -0.94 4.19
C ALA A 97 -9.52 0.48 3.93
N LEU A 98 -9.53 0.93 2.67
CA LEU A 98 -9.10 2.29 2.32
C LEU A 98 -10.04 3.36 2.89
N SER A 99 -11.35 3.10 2.89
CA SER A 99 -12.36 4.00 3.45
C SER A 99 -12.20 4.16 4.97
N LEU A 100 -11.87 3.09 5.68
CA LEU A 100 -11.54 3.14 7.10
C LEU A 100 -10.29 3.98 7.34
N LEU A 101 -9.20 3.72 6.62
CA LEU A 101 -7.93 4.45 6.76
C LEU A 101 -8.04 5.92 6.33
N ALA A 102 -8.90 6.22 5.34
CA ALA A 102 -9.10 7.52 4.72
C ALA A 102 -7.83 8.16 4.11
N VAL A 103 -6.79 7.37 3.88
CA VAL A 103 -5.49 7.76 3.29
C VAL A 103 -4.99 6.71 2.31
N PRO A 104 -4.13 7.07 1.35
CA PRO A 104 -3.46 6.10 0.49
C PRO A 104 -2.65 5.09 1.30
N ALA A 105 -2.78 3.82 0.95
CA ALA A 105 -2.16 2.76 1.74
C ALA A 105 -1.49 1.70 0.87
N ALA A 106 -0.47 1.06 1.45
CA ALA A 106 0.23 -0.07 0.85
C ALA A 106 -0.62 -1.36 0.96
N PRO A 107 -0.48 -2.31 0.02
CA PRO A 107 -1.21 -3.56 -0.01
C PRO A 107 -1.22 -4.32 1.32
N ARG A 108 -0.08 -4.40 1.99
CA ARG A 108 0.02 -5.07 3.30
C ARG A 108 -0.83 -4.41 4.39
N LEU A 109 -0.85 -3.08 4.44
CA LEU A 109 -1.67 -2.36 5.40
C LEU A 109 -3.16 -2.54 5.10
N ILE A 110 -3.55 -2.45 3.82
CA ILE A 110 -4.93 -2.68 3.37
C ILE A 110 -5.40 -4.08 3.79
N ALA A 111 -4.62 -5.13 3.54
CA ALA A 111 -4.94 -6.50 3.92
C ALA A 111 -5.06 -6.65 5.45
N THR A 112 -4.12 -6.06 6.22
CA THR A 112 -4.16 -6.13 7.68
C THR A 112 -5.37 -5.38 8.27
N VAL A 113 -5.74 -4.24 7.70
CA VAL A 113 -6.94 -3.48 8.13
C VAL A 113 -8.20 -4.27 7.80
N HIS A 114 -8.29 -4.84 6.60
CA HIS A 114 -9.45 -5.65 6.22
C HIS A 114 -9.61 -6.86 7.15
N GLU A 115 -8.53 -7.60 7.40
CA GLU A 115 -8.54 -8.73 8.34
C GLU A 115 -8.98 -8.31 9.75
N ALA A 116 -8.54 -7.15 10.22
CA ALA A 116 -8.79 -6.68 11.58
C ALA A 116 -10.23 -6.21 11.82
N PHE A 117 -10.91 -5.66 10.81
CA PHE A 117 -12.20 -4.99 10.97
C PHE A 117 -13.36 -5.61 10.17
N PHE A 118 -13.08 -6.27 9.05
CA PHE A 118 -14.11 -6.79 8.14
C PHE A 118 -14.11 -8.32 8.06
N GLY A 119 -13.04 -8.95 8.55
CA GLY A 119 -12.86 -10.40 8.51
C GLY A 119 -12.43 -10.91 7.13
N GLY A 120 -11.85 -12.11 7.12
CA GLY A 120 -11.28 -12.69 5.92
C GLY A 120 -9.90 -12.11 5.54
N THR A 121 -9.13 -12.90 4.84
CA THR A 121 -7.81 -12.52 4.34
C THR A 121 -7.79 -12.59 2.82
N PHE A 122 -6.98 -11.77 2.18
CA PHE A 122 -6.71 -11.86 0.75
C PHE A 122 -5.21 -11.70 0.46
N PRO A 123 -4.69 -12.40 -0.56
CA PRO A 123 -3.29 -12.31 -0.93
C PRO A 123 -2.96 -10.91 -1.48
N THR A 124 -1.91 -10.29 -0.97
CA THR A 124 -1.47 -8.95 -1.41
C THR A 124 -1.04 -8.90 -2.87
N VAL A 125 -0.62 -10.04 -3.43
CA VAL A 125 -0.28 -10.20 -4.87
C VAL A 125 -1.48 -9.85 -5.76
N ARG A 126 -2.70 -10.21 -5.35
CA ARG A 126 -3.93 -9.87 -6.09
C ARG A 126 -4.17 -8.37 -6.24
N LEU A 127 -3.62 -7.54 -5.36
CA LEU A 127 -3.76 -6.08 -5.47
C LEU A 127 -2.97 -5.48 -6.64
N THR A 128 -1.89 -6.13 -7.07
CA THR A 128 -1.16 -5.73 -8.27
C THR A 128 -1.98 -5.98 -9.54
N SER A 129 -2.65 -7.13 -9.61
CA SER A 129 -3.59 -7.46 -10.69
C SER A 129 -4.79 -6.53 -10.67
N LEU A 130 -5.38 -6.32 -9.50
CA LEU A 130 -6.54 -5.43 -9.31
C LEU A 130 -6.26 -4.04 -9.89
N LYS A 131 -5.13 -3.41 -9.53
CA LYS A 131 -4.77 -2.09 -10.06
C LYS A 131 -4.74 -2.05 -11.58
N ARG A 132 -4.16 -3.08 -12.21
CA ARG A 132 -4.07 -3.17 -13.69
C ARG A 132 -5.45 -3.36 -14.32
N ASP A 133 -6.30 -4.17 -13.69
CA ASP A 133 -7.65 -4.44 -14.16
C ASP A 133 -8.56 -3.22 -13.99
N GLU A 134 -8.41 -2.47 -12.92
CA GLU A 134 -9.11 -1.19 -12.70
C GLU A 134 -8.70 -0.15 -13.74
N GLU A 135 -7.40 -0.01 -14.05
CA GLU A 135 -6.92 0.88 -15.09
C GLU A 135 -7.46 0.49 -16.48
N ARG A 136 -7.44 -0.80 -16.81
CA ARG A 136 -7.99 -1.31 -18.07
C ARG A 136 -9.49 -1.03 -18.16
N SER A 137 -10.24 -1.34 -17.10
CA SER A 137 -11.68 -1.11 -17.01
C SER A 137 -12.05 0.36 -17.18
N PHE A 138 -11.33 1.26 -16.52
CA PHE A 138 -11.54 2.71 -16.66
C PHE A 138 -11.29 3.18 -18.11
N ARG A 139 -10.22 2.73 -18.75
CA ARG A 139 -9.90 3.10 -20.15
C ARG A 139 -10.93 2.60 -21.14
N THR A 140 -11.59 1.46 -20.85
CA THR A 140 -12.60 0.88 -21.72
C THR A 140 -14.00 1.50 -21.49
N ALA A 141 -14.35 1.76 -20.23
CA ALA A 141 -15.66 2.25 -19.82
C ALA A 141 -15.55 3.13 -18.54
N PRO A 142 -15.15 4.40 -18.66
CA PRO A 142 -14.81 5.26 -17.51
C PRO A 142 -15.96 5.48 -16.52
N PHE A 143 -17.20 5.40 -16.97
CA PHE A 143 -18.40 5.65 -16.14
C PHE A 143 -19.17 4.37 -15.78
N ALA A 144 -18.63 3.19 -16.05
CA ALA A 144 -19.28 1.92 -15.76
C ALA A 144 -19.41 1.60 -14.27
N ARG A 145 -18.68 2.32 -13.41
CA ARG A 145 -18.60 2.05 -11.96
C ARG A 145 -18.64 3.35 -11.16
N PRO A 146 -19.19 3.31 -9.92
CA PRO A 146 -19.24 4.48 -9.05
C PRO A 146 -17.86 4.91 -8.53
N TYR A 147 -16.89 3.98 -8.47
CA TYR A 147 -15.51 4.25 -8.10
C TYR A 147 -14.54 3.23 -8.72
N TYR A 148 -13.27 3.57 -8.70
CA TYR A 148 -12.13 2.73 -9.10
C TYR A 148 -11.06 2.73 -7.99
N VAL A 149 -10.39 1.59 -7.80
CA VAL A 149 -9.16 1.54 -7.03
C VAL A 149 -8.03 2.04 -7.93
N CYS A 150 -7.41 3.15 -7.56
CA CYS A 150 -6.42 3.83 -8.37
C CYS A 150 -5.08 3.96 -7.64
N ALA A 151 -4.06 4.49 -8.32
CA ALA A 151 -2.79 4.80 -7.69
C ALA A 151 -2.84 6.14 -6.96
N ALA A 152 -2.14 6.26 -5.83
CA ALA A 152 -1.72 7.57 -5.36
C ALA A 152 -0.65 8.14 -6.32
N LEU A 153 -0.53 9.47 -6.43
CA LEU A 153 0.43 10.15 -7.30
C LEU A 153 1.52 10.84 -6.46
N THR A 154 2.74 10.83 -6.95
CA THR A 154 3.82 11.61 -6.32
C THR A 154 3.65 13.10 -6.61
N ALA A 155 3.87 13.95 -5.62
CA ALA A 155 3.68 15.39 -5.76
C ALA A 155 4.65 16.02 -6.76
N ASP A 156 5.85 15.48 -6.94
CA ASP A 156 6.91 16.03 -7.80
C ASP A 156 6.70 15.70 -9.29
N LEU A 157 6.41 14.44 -9.61
CA LEU A 157 6.34 13.94 -10.98
C LEU A 157 4.92 13.66 -11.47
N LEU A 158 3.92 13.69 -10.60
CA LEU A 158 2.55 13.25 -10.88
C LEU A 158 2.50 11.82 -11.48
N ALA A 159 3.50 11.03 -11.13
CA ALA A 159 3.62 9.64 -11.50
C ALA A 159 3.03 8.74 -10.39
N PRO A 160 2.67 7.49 -10.68
CA PRO A 160 2.15 6.58 -9.66
C PRO A 160 3.14 6.44 -8.50
N ALA A 161 2.71 6.74 -7.30
CA ALA A 161 3.47 6.47 -6.08
C ALA A 161 3.61 4.95 -5.91
N ARG A 162 4.84 4.49 -5.71
CA ARG A 162 5.16 3.07 -5.72
C ARG A 162 4.41 2.33 -4.61
N GLY A 163 3.53 1.42 -5.01
CA GLY A 163 2.82 0.53 -4.09
C GLY A 163 1.75 1.19 -3.23
N LEU A 164 1.30 2.42 -3.51
CA LEU A 164 0.21 3.05 -2.77
C LEU A 164 -1.07 3.09 -3.60
N LEU A 165 -2.15 2.57 -3.01
CA LEU A 165 -3.48 2.56 -3.58
C LEU A 165 -4.36 3.63 -2.93
N ALA A 166 -5.30 4.15 -3.70
CA ALA A 166 -6.28 5.16 -3.31
C ALA A 166 -7.62 4.87 -3.99
N VAL A 167 -8.64 5.64 -3.67
CA VAL A 167 -9.97 5.54 -4.28
C VAL A 167 -10.19 6.73 -5.21
N SER A 168 -10.74 6.49 -6.40
CA SER A 168 -10.93 7.51 -7.44
C SER A 168 -11.86 8.67 -7.01
N THR A 169 -12.81 8.40 -6.14
CA THR A 169 -13.75 9.40 -5.60
C THR A 169 -13.12 10.34 -4.57
N TRP A 170 -11.91 10.05 -4.11
CA TRP A 170 -11.22 10.98 -3.22
C TRP A 170 -10.73 12.21 -3.97
N PRO A 171 -10.75 13.38 -3.34
CA PRO A 171 -10.18 14.58 -3.93
C PRO A 171 -8.69 14.39 -4.23
N MET A 172 -8.18 15.05 -5.27
CA MET A 172 -6.81 14.91 -5.74
C MET A 172 -5.79 15.17 -4.62
N GLU A 173 -6.06 16.12 -3.74
CA GLU A 173 -5.23 16.46 -2.59
C GLU A 173 -4.99 15.28 -1.65
N ARG A 174 -5.99 14.41 -1.48
CA ARG A 174 -5.86 13.19 -0.67
C ARG A 174 -5.05 12.11 -1.39
N ARG A 175 -5.06 12.10 -2.71
CA ARG A 175 -4.38 11.08 -3.52
C ARG A 175 -2.93 11.41 -3.87
N VAL A 176 -2.48 12.63 -3.61
CA VAL A 176 -1.10 13.08 -3.89
C VAL A 176 -0.22 12.88 -2.66
N ILE A 177 1.00 12.39 -2.90
CA ILE A 177 2.01 12.06 -1.88
C ILE A 177 3.21 12.99 -2.02
N GLY A 178 3.35 13.91 -1.09
CA GLY A 178 4.53 14.76 -0.92
C GLY A 178 5.58 14.14 0.02
N SER A 179 6.60 14.92 0.36
CA SER A 179 7.70 14.46 1.22
C SER A 179 7.27 14.15 2.66
N LEU A 180 6.32 14.92 3.20
CA LEU A 180 5.78 14.74 4.55
C LEU A 180 4.58 13.78 4.60
N SER A 181 3.95 13.54 3.45
CA SER A 181 2.73 12.76 3.36
C SER A 181 2.85 11.33 3.93
N PRO A 182 3.97 10.60 3.79
CA PRO A 182 4.07 9.28 4.40
C PRO A 182 3.88 9.29 5.92
N ARG A 183 4.37 10.34 6.61
CA ARG A 183 4.18 10.49 8.05
C ARG A 183 2.78 10.98 8.39
N VAL A 184 2.27 11.96 7.67
CA VAL A 184 0.90 12.49 7.82
C VAL A 184 -0.14 11.39 7.59
N ASP A 185 -0.01 10.59 6.53
CA ASP A 185 -0.91 9.48 6.24
C ASP A 185 -0.81 8.37 7.29
N PHE A 186 0.41 8.09 7.78
CA PHE A 186 0.60 7.14 8.87
C PHE A 186 -0.13 7.56 10.16
N LEU A 187 0.02 8.81 10.57
CA LEU A 187 -0.65 9.36 11.76
C LEU A 187 -2.16 9.42 11.57
N THR A 188 -2.64 9.83 10.40
CA THR A 188 -4.06 9.83 10.06
C THR A 188 -4.63 8.41 10.11
N GLY A 189 -3.94 7.43 9.53
CA GLY A 189 -4.32 6.02 9.59
C GLY A 189 -4.38 5.48 11.02
N ALA A 190 -3.42 5.87 11.88
CA ALA A 190 -3.43 5.51 13.30
C ALA A 190 -4.67 6.06 14.03
N ILE A 191 -5.00 7.34 13.82
CA ILE A 191 -6.20 7.97 14.38
C ILE A 191 -7.46 7.22 13.92
N ARG A 192 -7.59 6.93 12.62
CA ARG A 192 -8.75 6.23 12.07
C ARG A 192 -8.91 4.80 12.61
N VAL A 193 -7.80 4.09 12.77
CA VAL A 193 -7.79 2.76 13.38
C VAL A 193 -8.19 2.83 14.86
N ALA A 194 -7.66 3.79 15.61
CA ALA A 194 -8.02 4.01 17.01
C ALA A 194 -9.51 4.31 17.17
N GLU A 195 -10.04 5.27 16.39
CA GLU A 195 -11.48 5.60 16.35
C GLU A 195 -12.36 4.39 16.00
N ALA A 196 -11.92 3.57 15.06
CA ALA A 196 -12.66 2.37 14.67
C ALA A 196 -12.70 1.33 15.80
N ILE A 197 -11.61 1.17 16.54
CA ILE A 197 -11.53 0.26 17.70
C ILE A 197 -12.45 0.75 18.84
N GLU A 198 -12.51 2.04 19.11
CA GLU A 198 -13.41 2.60 20.14
C GLU A 198 -14.89 2.33 19.85
N ARG A 199 -15.27 2.20 18.57
CA ARG A 199 -16.65 1.89 18.17
C ARG A 199 -16.99 0.41 18.25
N LEU A 200 -16.00 -0.47 18.39
CA LEU A 200 -16.24 -1.91 18.49
C LEU A 200 -16.74 -2.27 19.89
N PRO A 201 -17.77 -3.12 20.00
CA PRO A 201 -18.26 -3.57 21.30
C PRO A 201 -17.22 -4.38 22.08
N ALA A 202 -16.37 -5.12 21.35
CA ALA A 202 -15.20 -5.80 21.88
C ALA A 202 -14.11 -5.85 20.79
N PRO A 203 -12.96 -5.19 20.97
CA PRO A 203 -11.90 -5.19 19.97
C PRO A 203 -11.26 -6.57 19.84
N VAL A 204 -11.27 -7.10 18.61
CA VAL A 204 -10.64 -8.38 18.28
C VAL A 204 -9.10 -8.30 18.39
N PRO A 205 -8.42 -9.42 18.65
CA PRO A 205 -6.95 -9.44 18.82
C PRO A 205 -6.18 -8.85 17.61
N ALA A 206 -6.67 -9.04 16.40
CA ALA A 206 -6.05 -8.49 15.19
C ALA A 206 -6.07 -6.94 15.19
N ALA A 207 -7.20 -6.33 15.58
CA ALA A 207 -7.32 -4.87 15.68
C ALA A 207 -6.40 -4.29 16.76
N ARG A 208 -6.27 -4.98 17.91
CA ARG A 208 -5.32 -4.57 18.98
C ARG A 208 -3.87 -4.65 18.50
N ARG A 209 -3.48 -5.72 17.81
CA ARG A 209 -2.13 -5.85 17.23
C ARG A 209 -1.85 -4.77 16.18
N LEU A 210 -2.84 -4.43 15.36
CA LEU A 210 -2.72 -3.36 14.38
C LEU A 210 -2.52 -2.01 15.06
N LEU A 211 -3.31 -1.69 16.09
CA LEU A 211 -3.19 -0.44 16.86
C LEU A 211 -1.80 -0.32 17.49
N TRP A 212 -1.33 -1.38 18.14
CA TRP A 212 0.02 -1.39 18.73
C TRP A 212 1.12 -1.15 17.69
N ARG A 213 1.00 -1.71 16.48
CA ARG A 213 1.97 -1.46 15.40
C ARG A 213 2.04 0.01 15.00
N PHE A 214 0.93 0.74 15.06
CA PHE A 214 0.94 2.19 14.89
C PHE A 214 1.56 2.87 16.11
N ALA A 215 1.09 2.55 17.30
CA ALA A 215 1.53 3.16 18.56
C ALA A 215 3.03 3.03 18.79
N ALA A 216 3.62 1.88 18.47
CA ALA A 216 5.06 1.63 18.60
C ALA A 216 5.97 2.59 17.80
N SER A 217 5.40 3.35 16.85
CA SER A 217 6.12 4.34 16.04
C SER A 217 5.70 5.77 16.33
N ILE A 218 4.82 6.00 17.31
CA ILE A 218 4.32 7.33 17.70
C ILE A 218 4.82 7.61 19.12
N PRO A 219 5.64 8.65 19.33
CA PRO A 219 6.13 8.99 20.67
C PRO A 219 5.00 9.23 21.67
N GLY A 220 5.07 8.58 22.83
CA GLY A 220 4.08 8.73 23.89
C GLY A 220 2.74 8.02 23.66
N ALA A 221 2.62 7.21 22.60
CA ALA A 221 1.35 6.54 22.27
C ALA A 221 1.13 5.21 23.02
N ALA A 222 2.16 4.49 23.39
CA ALA A 222 2.07 3.28 24.20
C ALA A 222 3.45 2.80 24.67
N ASP A 223 3.48 2.21 25.87
CA ASP A 223 4.69 1.63 26.47
C ASP A 223 4.77 0.11 26.21
N SER A 224 3.64 -0.56 25.97
CA SER A 224 3.57 -2.00 25.69
C SER A 224 2.31 -2.40 24.90
N THR A 225 2.31 -3.61 24.34
CA THR A 225 1.13 -4.18 23.66
C THR A 225 -0.08 -4.34 24.58
N ALA A 226 0.15 -4.64 25.86
CA ALA A 226 -0.91 -4.86 26.84
C ALA A 226 -1.57 -3.56 27.31
N SER A 227 -0.86 -2.42 27.21
CA SER A 227 -1.31 -1.10 27.66
C SER A 227 -1.70 -0.16 26.52
N THR A 228 -1.83 -0.64 25.28
CA THR A 228 -2.18 0.23 24.14
C THR A 228 -3.64 0.68 24.23
N ASN A 229 -3.84 1.92 24.65
CA ASN A 229 -5.14 2.56 24.75
C ASN A 229 -5.44 3.33 23.46
N PRO A 230 -6.56 3.08 22.74
CA PRO A 230 -6.91 3.81 21.52
C PRO A 230 -6.93 5.32 21.70
N HIS A 231 -7.47 5.80 22.81
CA HIS A 231 -7.54 7.23 23.10
C HIS A 231 -6.14 7.88 23.23
N GLU A 232 -5.21 7.23 23.91
CA GLU A 232 -3.83 7.72 24.07
C GLU A 232 -3.09 7.73 22.72
N VAL A 233 -3.26 6.68 21.92
CA VAL A 233 -2.71 6.61 20.55
C VAL A 233 -3.24 7.76 19.70
N MET A 234 -4.54 8.02 19.77
CA MET A 234 -5.18 9.11 19.02
C MET A 234 -4.66 10.48 19.45
N GLN A 235 -4.54 10.74 20.76
CA GLN A 235 -4.02 12.01 21.27
C GLN A 235 -2.57 12.25 20.87
N ALA A 236 -1.71 11.23 21.03
CA ALA A 236 -0.32 11.32 20.61
C ALA A 236 -0.16 11.53 19.09
N ALA A 237 -0.96 10.82 18.30
CA ALA A 237 -0.97 10.97 16.85
C ALA A 237 -1.46 12.36 16.41
N LEU A 238 -2.50 12.91 17.04
CA LEU A 238 -3.01 14.26 16.76
C LEU A 238 -1.98 15.34 17.11
N ALA A 239 -1.29 15.20 18.24
CA ALA A 239 -0.25 16.14 18.65
C ALA A 239 0.89 16.22 17.63
N GLU A 240 1.36 15.07 17.14
CA GLU A 240 2.40 15.02 16.12
C GLU A 240 1.89 15.49 14.74
N LEU A 241 0.67 15.08 14.37
CA LEU A 241 0.05 15.47 13.10
C LEU A 241 -0.05 17.00 12.97
N ALA A 242 -0.38 17.71 14.05
CA ALA A 242 -0.46 19.18 14.07
C ALA A 242 0.83 19.85 13.62
N VAL A 243 1.99 19.23 13.84
CA VAL A 243 3.29 19.77 13.44
C VAL A 243 3.49 19.71 11.90
N HIS A 244 2.96 18.68 11.25
CA HIS A 244 3.28 18.38 9.85
C HIS A 244 2.17 18.73 8.86
N GLN A 245 0.90 18.72 9.30
CA GLN A 245 -0.24 18.74 8.39
C GLN A 245 -0.33 20.00 7.53
N VAL A 246 0.01 21.18 8.06
CA VAL A 246 -0.10 22.44 7.31
C VAL A 246 0.85 22.47 6.12
N ALA A 247 2.12 22.06 6.33
CA ALA A 247 3.13 22.01 5.27
C ALA A 247 2.82 20.91 4.25
N ASP A 248 2.32 19.76 4.71
CA ASP A 248 1.89 18.68 3.83
C ASP A 248 0.68 19.09 2.98
N GLN A 249 -0.34 19.70 3.58
CA GLN A 249 -1.51 20.20 2.86
C GLN A 249 -1.13 21.23 1.79
N ALA A 250 -0.23 22.17 2.08
CA ALA A 250 0.24 23.14 1.09
C ALA A 250 0.89 22.43 -0.12
N THR A 251 1.73 21.42 0.14
CA THR A 251 2.36 20.61 -0.91
C THR A 251 1.33 19.84 -1.74
N ARG A 252 0.37 19.18 -1.08
CA ARG A 252 -0.70 18.42 -1.74
C ARG A 252 -1.60 19.34 -2.59
N HIS A 253 -1.98 20.50 -2.08
CA HIS A 253 -2.79 21.46 -2.82
C HIS A 253 -2.08 21.99 -4.08
N ALA A 254 -0.79 22.33 -3.96
CA ALA A 254 0.00 22.77 -5.10
C ALA A 254 0.12 21.68 -6.18
N ALA A 255 0.40 20.44 -5.76
CA ALA A 255 0.50 19.32 -6.69
C ALA A 255 -0.86 18.92 -7.29
N ALA A 256 -1.94 18.99 -6.52
CA ALA A 256 -3.29 18.70 -7.00
C ALA A 256 -3.75 19.72 -8.08
N ARG A 257 -3.42 21.01 -7.93
CA ARG A 257 -3.65 21.99 -8.98
C ARG A 257 -2.90 21.62 -10.27
N ARG A 258 -1.59 21.36 -10.16
CA ARG A 258 -0.79 20.93 -11.32
C ARG A 258 -1.37 19.67 -11.98
N ALA A 259 -1.84 18.70 -11.19
CA ALA A 259 -2.41 17.48 -11.71
C ALA A 259 -3.69 17.76 -12.53
N ARG A 260 -4.58 18.64 -12.07
CA ARG A 260 -5.79 19.03 -12.80
C ARG A 260 -5.47 19.78 -14.10
N ASP A 261 -4.43 20.61 -14.08
CA ASP A 261 -4.04 21.43 -15.24
C ASP A 261 -3.29 20.63 -16.31
N GLN A 262 -2.55 19.58 -15.91
CA GLN A 262 -1.60 18.88 -16.78
C GLN A 262 -2.00 17.46 -17.18
N LEU A 263 -2.90 16.82 -16.44
CA LEU A 263 -3.24 15.41 -16.60
C LEU A 263 -4.66 15.25 -17.17
N ASP A 264 -4.81 14.32 -18.11
CA ASP A 264 -6.14 13.83 -18.52
C ASP A 264 -6.77 12.95 -17.40
N ASP A 265 -8.05 12.62 -17.54
CA ASP A 265 -8.83 11.87 -16.53
C ASP A 265 -8.18 10.54 -16.15
N ALA A 266 -7.67 9.80 -17.13
CA ALA A 266 -7.01 8.52 -16.86
C ALA A 266 -5.67 8.71 -16.14
N GLN A 267 -4.92 9.75 -16.51
CA GLN A 267 -3.65 10.09 -15.85
C GLN A 267 -3.88 10.63 -14.44
N GLN A 268 -4.98 11.34 -14.18
CA GLN A 268 -5.34 11.77 -12.83
C GLN A 268 -5.62 10.60 -11.89
N LEU A 269 -6.06 9.45 -12.41
CA LEU A 269 -6.31 8.25 -11.63
C LEU A 269 -5.10 7.32 -11.54
N PHE A 270 -4.39 7.11 -12.64
CA PHE A 270 -3.36 6.07 -12.72
C PHE A 270 -1.94 6.63 -12.90
N GLY A 271 -1.82 7.95 -13.03
CA GLY A 271 -0.55 8.67 -13.20
C GLY A 271 0.03 8.59 -14.60
N THR A 272 1.04 9.43 -14.85
CA THR A 272 1.82 9.40 -16.08
C THR A 272 2.87 8.30 -16.05
N ARG A 273 3.30 7.80 -17.21
CA ARG A 273 4.47 6.90 -17.25
C ARG A 273 5.71 7.67 -16.80
N ILE A 274 6.47 7.11 -15.87
CA ILE A 274 7.65 7.75 -15.24
C ILE A 274 8.62 8.36 -16.26
N ARG A 275 8.82 7.73 -17.43
CA ARG A 275 9.66 8.26 -18.51
C ARG A 275 9.13 9.56 -19.10
N LEU A 276 7.82 9.65 -19.32
CA LEU A 276 7.17 10.86 -19.88
C LEU A 276 7.14 12.00 -18.86
N ALA A 277 6.88 11.71 -17.60
CA ALA A 277 6.92 12.69 -16.51
C ALA A 277 8.32 13.28 -16.31
N ALA A 278 9.37 12.46 -16.38
CA ALA A 278 10.75 12.93 -16.29
C ALA A 278 11.18 13.79 -17.50
N GLN A 279 10.69 13.47 -18.70
CA GLN A 279 10.94 14.28 -19.90
C GLN A 279 10.22 15.62 -19.83
N ALA A 280 8.96 15.66 -19.42
CA ALA A 280 8.19 16.88 -19.25
C ALA A 280 8.85 17.83 -18.24
N ARG A 281 9.31 17.32 -17.10
CA ARG A 281 10.03 18.12 -16.10
C ARG A 281 11.35 18.68 -16.60
N ARG A 282 12.11 17.91 -17.39
CA ARG A 282 13.36 18.40 -18.02
C ARG A 282 13.09 19.48 -19.07
N ALA A 283 11.98 19.37 -19.81
CA ALA A 283 11.58 20.38 -20.78
C ALA A 283 11.19 21.69 -20.08
N GLN A 284 10.39 21.63 -19.00
CA GLN A 284 10.02 22.81 -18.20
C GLN A 284 11.22 23.50 -17.56
N ALA A 285 12.16 22.74 -16.99
CA ALA A 285 13.39 23.30 -16.42
C ALA A 285 14.28 24.00 -17.45
N ARG A 286 14.25 23.55 -18.72
CA ARG A 286 14.96 24.20 -19.82
C ARG A 286 14.27 25.48 -20.31
N GLN A 287 12.95 25.56 -20.23
CA GLN A 287 12.20 26.76 -20.56
C GLN A 287 12.37 27.85 -19.51
N SER A 288 12.24 27.53 -18.23
CA SER A 288 12.46 28.50 -17.14
C SER A 288 13.91 29.00 -17.00
N GLY A 289 14.89 28.26 -17.50
CA GLY A 289 16.29 28.72 -17.58
C GLY A 289 16.64 29.52 -18.83
N ARG A 290 15.68 29.72 -19.76
CA ARG A 290 15.87 30.59 -20.95
C ARG A 290 15.23 31.96 -20.79
N ASP A 291 14.28 32.07 -19.87
CA ASP A 291 13.49 33.31 -19.63
C ASP A 291 14.06 34.11 -18.42
N GLY A 292 15.17 33.71 -17.84
CA GLY A 292 15.94 34.42 -16.78
C GLY A 292 17.35 34.73 -17.22
#